data_141d35ad3037b29a53edcb121442a709
#
_entry.id   141d35ad3037b29a53edcb121442a709
#
_cell.length_a   1.000
_cell.length_b   1.000
_cell.length_c   1.000
_cell.angle_alpha   90.00
_cell.angle_beta   90.00
_cell.angle_gamma   90.00
#
_symmetry.space_group_name_H-M   'P 1'
#
loop_
_entity.id
_entity.type
_entity.pdbx_description
1 polymer ?
#
loop_
_entity_poly.entity_id
_entity_poly.type
_entity_poly.pdbx_seq_one_letter_code
_entity_poly.pdbx_strand_id
1 'polypeptide(L)'
;ALMVEEDDGFLLGETNAPVRLFEAINRVLLDHVWQVRQAACYSLPGVFAIQPHNQARRENLVLIMRALKQDVSPNVQLAAFEMIGEVIYLFHDDDAGVPDELVRMFMGLPIDATHAVDTGNGTTSDTEAHRDLLSNSDYSLIIAFNFPAVILTMGAQHWPKLRPLYMQLTQHAYDNVRNSLAASLHEIARLLGSEMAATDLVPAADRFLHDSCLDVTATLLEHMDEFWLLLPPHIAREQLRRIPALWLDAYSQEWHLRQSLATHIPSLVPTLLLTDEDGCLVTLLLLALNDSVNAIRAIGVHAVPIIYHTFRLHDETIADGFLSMLCDFAYAPSSRQRSTFLHIARVLLEEELGRDRFEHLVLPCLLKLAGDCVMDVRIALVRTFQQIWSRHWYTSQNMPHSLLRVAATLLACRVRVVQDIMRSLEPPLQGVKVSEAVPPDERLPLEFGPARPLLDQTTIPWRNIDECEQSDGASV
;
A
#
# COMPACT_ATOMS: atom_id res chain seq x y z
N ALA A 1 -35.28 -2.26 -24.77
CA ALA A 1 -35.41 -1.93 -26.19
C ALA A 1 -36.76 -1.22 -26.38
N LEU A 2 -36.74 0.09 -26.33
CA LEU A 2 -37.90 0.91 -26.70
C LEU A 2 -37.95 0.97 -28.21
N MET A 3 -38.91 0.30 -28.83
CA MET A 3 -39.30 0.54 -30.20
C MET A 3 -39.98 1.90 -30.29
N VAL A 4 -39.29 2.85 -30.93
CA VAL A 4 -39.92 4.10 -31.36
C VAL A 4 -40.61 3.81 -32.67
N GLU A 5 -41.95 3.89 -32.71
CA GLU A 5 -42.69 3.98 -33.95
C GLU A 5 -42.29 5.26 -34.69
N GLU A 6 -41.86 5.12 -35.94
CA GLU A 6 -41.65 6.21 -36.86
C GLU A 6 -43.01 6.82 -37.18
N ASP A 7 -43.21 8.07 -36.73
CA ASP A 7 -44.28 8.92 -37.28
C ASP A 7 -43.69 10.31 -37.58
N ASP A 8 -43.78 10.60 -38.83
CA ASP A 8 -43.63 11.85 -39.60
C ASP A 8 -42.84 13.07 -39.07
N GLY A 9 -41.80 13.34 -39.83
CA GLY A 9 -41.15 14.57 -40.14
C GLY A 9 -41.58 15.86 -39.44
N PHE A 10 -40.97 16.13 -38.27
CA PHE A 10 -40.90 17.50 -37.79
C PHE A 10 -39.47 17.74 -37.24
N LEU A 11 -38.73 18.62 -37.89
CA LEU A 11 -37.47 19.16 -37.41
C LEU A 11 -37.73 19.86 -36.07
N LEU A 12 -37.67 19.10 -34.97
CA LEU A 12 -37.70 19.62 -33.60
C LEU A 12 -36.27 20.06 -33.25
N GLY A 13 -36.09 21.37 -33.08
CA GLY A 13 -34.82 21.92 -32.67
C GLY A 13 -34.27 21.23 -31.41
N GLU A 14 -32.97 21.05 -31.35
CA GLU A 14 -32.18 20.35 -30.29
C GLU A 14 -32.49 20.83 -28.86
N THR A 15 -33.19 21.93 -28.67
CA THR A 15 -33.52 22.55 -27.39
C THR A 15 -34.64 21.85 -26.59
N ASN A 16 -35.41 20.94 -27.20
CA ASN A 16 -36.54 20.28 -26.53
C ASN A 16 -36.25 18.84 -26.01
N ALA A 17 -35.17 18.23 -26.41
CA ALA A 17 -34.83 16.86 -26.04
C ALA A 17 -34.65 16.70 -24.51
N PRO A 18 -33.90 17.55 -23.77
CA PRO A 18 -33.75 17.44 -22.32
C PRO A 18 -35.08 17.55 -21.57
N VAL A 19 -35.99 18.44 -22.02
CA VAL A 19 -37.32 18.65 -21.41
C VAL A 19 -38.18 17.40 -21.57
N ARG A 20 -38.23 16.82 -22.78
CA ARG A 20 -38.98 15.60 -23.04
C ARG A 20 -38.46 14.42 -22.25
N LEU A 21 -37.16 14.28 -22.13
CA LEU A 21 -36.55 13.22 -21.32
C LEU A 21 -36.87 13.39 -19.84
N PHE A 22 -36.88 14.62 -19.34
CA PHE A 22 -37.30 14.91 -17.97
C PHE A 22 -38.79 14.60 -17.72
N GLU A 23 -39.67 14.93 -18.66
CA GLU A 23 -41.07 14.55 -18.59
C GLU A 23 -41.28 13.02 -18.62
N ALA A 24 -40.51 12.32 -19.46
CA ALA A 24 -40.54 10.88 -19.57
C ALA A 24 -40.11 10.20 -18.25
N ILE A 25 -39.01 10.62 -17.67
CA ILE A 25 -38.52 10.04 -16.40
C ILE A 25 -39.50 10.29 -15.27
N ASN A 26 -40.11 11.48 -15.20
CA ASN A 26 -41.15 11.77 -14.19
C ASN A 26 -42.37 10.86 -14.30
N ARG A 27 -42.78 10.48 -15.51
CA ARG A 27 -43.88 9.50 -15.69
C ARG A 27 -43.45 8.12 -15.19
N VAL A 28 -42.23 7.70 -15.49
CA VAL A 28 -41.70 6.38 -15.08
C VAL A 28 -41.52 6.30 -13.55
N LEU A 29 -41.12 7.39 -12.92
CA LEU A 29 -41.00 7.49 -11.45
C LEU A 29 -42.34 7.42 -10.74
N LEU A 30 -43.45 7.69 -11.43
CA LEU A 30 -44.82 7.57 -10.90
C LEU A 30 -45.51 6.26 -11.30
N ASP A 31 -44.83 5.34 -11.95
CA ASP A 31 -45.40 4.05 -12.37
C ASP A 31 -45.89 3.24 -11.17
N HIS A 32 -47.00 2.53 -11.35
CA HIS A 32 -47.57 1.69 -10.30
C HIS A 32 -46.71 0.46 -9.95
N VAL A 33 -45.84 0.02 -10.91
CA VAL A 33 -44.91 -1.12 -10.74
C VAL A 33 -43.62 -0.63 -10.12
N TRP A 34 -43.27 -1.12 -8.93
CA TRP A 34 -42.08 -0.67 -8.21
C TRP A 34 -40.78 -0.94 -8.94
N GLN A 35 -40.66 -2.04 -9.73
CA GLN A 35 -39.46 -2.35 -10.52
C GLN A 35 -39.19 -1.27 -11.59
N VAL A 36 -40.28 -0.69 -12.16
CA VAL A 36 -40.16 0.42 -13.13
C VAL A 36 -39.63 1.68 -12.44
N ARG A 37 -40.20 2.00 -11.25
CA ARG A 37 -39.68 3.14 -10.45
C ARG A 37 -38.23 2.95 -10.01
N GLN A 38 -37.86 1.71 -9.60
CA GLN A 38 -36.48 1.38 -9.24
C GLN A 38 -35.54 1.58 -10.42
N ALA A 39 -35.88 1.08 -11.62
CA ALA A 39 -35.10 1.28 -12.82
C ALA A 39 -34.94 2.76 -13.20
N ALA A 40 -36.01 3.56 -12.96
CA ALA A 40 -35.95 5.00 -13.16
C ALA A 40 -34.96 5.72 -12.20
N CYS A 41 -34.83 5.23 -10.94
CA CYS A 41 -33.84 5.78 -10.00
C CYS A 41 -32.42 5.73 -10.57
N TYR A 42 -32.01 4.60 -11.15
CA TYR A 42 -30.70 4.42 -11.75
C TYR A 42 -30.45 5.29 -13.00
N SER A 43 -31.51 5.82 -13.61
CA SER A 43 -31.42 6.71 -14.76
C SER A 43 -31.35 8.18 -14.37
N LEU A 44 -31.66 8.55 -13.12
CA LEU A 44 -31.74 9.93 -12.67
C LEU A 44 -30.43 10.73 -12.90
N PRO A 45 -29.23 10.22 -12.52
CA PRO A 45 -28.02 11.00 -12.71
C PRO A 45 -27.79 11.36 -14.18
N GLY A 46 -27.98 10.40 -15.11
CA GLY A 46 -27.82 10.64 -16.53
C GLY A 46 -28.83 11.64 -17.11
N VAL A 47 -30.08 11.58 -16.66
CA VAL A 47 -31.14 12.51 -17.10
C VAL A 47 -30.86 13.93 -16.59
N PHE A 48 -30.40 14.08 -15.35
CA PHE A 48 -30.09 15.39 -14.78
C PHE A 48 -28.76 15.95 -15.25
N ALA A 49 -27.81 15.13 -15.68
CA ALA A 49 -26.53 15.60 -16.24
C ALA A 49 -26.71 16.46 -17.50
N ILE A 50 -27.73 16.18 -18.30
CA ILE A 50 -28.02 16.94 -19.53
C ILE A 50 -28.98 18.12 -19.31
N GLN A 51 -29.48 18.32 -18.10
CA GLN A 51 -30.34 19.47 -17.80
C GLN A 51 -29.53 20.74 -17.57
N PRO A 52 -30.05 21.92 -17.94
CA PRO A 52 -29.36 23.17 -17.65
C PRO A 52 -29.13 23.40 -16.16
N HIS A 53 -27.96 23.90 -15.79
CA HIS A 53 -27.60 24.22 -14.41
C HIS A 53 -28.39 25.48 -13.99
N ASN A 54 -29.55 25.27 -13.38
CA ASN A 54 -30.43 26.34 -12.92
C ASN A 54 -31.16 25.93 -11.62
N GLN A 55 -31.85 26.91 -11.01
CA GLN A 55 -32.58 26.70 -9.77
C GLN A 55 -33.69 25.62 -9.89
N ALA A 56 -34.37 25.59 -11.07
CA ALA A 56 -35.43 24.57 -11.29
C ALA A 56 -34.88 23.14 -11.30
N ARG A 57 -33.69 22.92 -11.87
CA ARG A 57 -32.98 21.62 -11.82
C ARG A 57 -32.72 21.20 -10.37
N ARG A 58 -32.20 22.11 -9.52
CA ARG A 58 -31.94 21.87 -8.10
C ARG A 58 -33.20 21.46 -7.35
N GLU A 59 -34.24 22.29 -7.47
CA GLU A 59 -35.50 22.06 -6.79
C GLU A 59 -36.18 20.76 -7.22
N ASN A 60 -36.24 20.50 -8.53
CA ASN A 60 -36.80 19.27 -9.07
C ASN A 60 -36.07 18.01 -8.57
N LEU A 61 -34.73 18.04 -8.57
CA LEU A 61 -33.93 16.90 -8.13
C LEU A 61 -34.15 16.62 -6.64
N VAL A 62 -34.13 17.65 -5.78
CA VAL A 62 -34.44 17.52 -4.36
C VAL A 62 -35.85 16.98 -4.12
N LEU A 63 -36.85 17.48 -4.85
CA LEU A 63 -38.26 17.01 -4.73
C LEU A 63 -38.37 15.54 -5.14
N ILE A 64 -37.75 15.12 -6.22
CA ILE A 64 -37.75 13.72 -6.69
C ILE A 64 -37.06 12.82 -5.64
N MET A 65 -35.87 13.18 -5.19
CA MET A 65 -35.12 12.38 -4.21
C MET A 65 -35.89 12.25 -2.87
N ARG A 66 -36.56 13.32 -2.46
CA ARG A 66 -37.47 13.31 -1.28
C ARG A 66 -38.64 12.33 -1.48
N ALA A 67 -39.28 12.37 -2.63
CA ALA A 67 -40.41 11.49 -2.95
C ALA A 67 -39.96 10.01 -2.98
N LEU A 68 -38.81 9.72 -3.60
CA LEU A 68 -38.28 8.38 -3.69
C LEU A 68 -37.81 7.81 -2.33
N LYS A 69 -37.29 8.66 -1.45
CA LYS A 69 -36.98 8.26 -0.05
C LYS A 69 -38.22 7.84 0.73
N GLN A 70 -39.40 8.36 0.36
CA GLN A 70 -40.68 8.07 0.96
C GLN A 70 -41.53 7.07 0.14
N ASP A 71 -40.95 6.41 -0.88
CA ASP A 71 -41.66 5.42 -1.69
C ASP A 71 -42.18 4.27 -0.84
N VAL A 72 -43.31 3.71 -1.23
CA VAL A 72 -43.95 2.56 -0.54
C VAL A 72 -43.04 1.31 -0.61
N SER A 73 -42.25 1.18 -1.66
CA SER A 73 -41.34 0.04 -1.85
C SER A 73 -39.97 0.30 -1.25
N PRO A 74 -39.48 -0.54 -0.30
CA PRO A 74 -38.13 -0.44 0.24
C PRO A 74 -37.02 -0.55 -0.84
N ASN A 75 -37.30 -1.31 -1.91
CA ASN A 75 -36.34 -1.47 -3.02
C ASN A 75 -36.15 -0.17 -3.81
N VAL A 76 -37.21 0.65 -3.94
CA VAL A 76 -37.11 1.97 -4.58
C VAL A 76 -36.41 2.96 -3.66
N GLN A 77 -36.68 2.93 -2.35
CA GLN A 77 -35.99 3.73 -1.37
C GLN A 77 -34.48 3.44 -1.38
N LEU A 78 -34.10 2.16 -1.41
CA LEU A 78 -32.70 1.72 -1.46
C LEU A 78 -32.03 2.17 -2.75
N ALA A 79 -32.66 1.97 -3.91
CA ALA A 79 -32.13 2.39 -5.20
C ALA A 79 -31.93 3.92 -5.29
N ALA A 80 -32.83 4.70 -4.75
CA ALA A 80 -32.67 6.15 -4.66
C ALA A 80 -31.46 6.52 -3.77
N PHE A 81 -31.24 5.77 -2.71
CA PHE A 81 -30.11 5.97 -1.82
C PHE A 81 -28.77 5.51 -2.43
N GLU A 82 -28.77 4.43 -3.21
CA GLU A 82 -27.60 3.99 -3.98
C GLU A 82 -27.12 5.08 -4.93
N MET A 83 -28.04 5.85 -5.53
CA MET A 83 -27.71 6.94 -6.45
C MET A 83 -27.33 8.26 -5.77
N ILE A 84 -27.36 8.35 -4.44
CA ILE A 84 -27.17 9.62 -3.72
C ILE A 84 -25.79 10.26 -4.00
N GLY A 85 -24.74 9.45 -4.12
CA GLY A 85 -23.40 9.92 -4.41
C GLY A 85 -23.30 10.55 -5.80
N GLU A 86 -23.86 9.88 -6.81
CA GLU A 86 -23.90 10.38 -8.19
C GLU A 86 -24.80 11.63 -8.30
N VAL A 87 -25.91 11.65 -7.59
CA VAL A 87 -26.81 12.81 -7.53
C VAL A 87 -26.11 14.00 -6.89
N ILE A 88 -25.35 13.82 -5.82
CA ILE A 88 -24.53 14.86 -5.21
C ILE A 88 -23.47 15.34 -6.20
N TYR A 89 -22.80 14.42 -6.91
CA TYR A 89 -21.77 14.77 -7.90
C TYR A 89 -22.28 15.66 -9.05
N LEU A 90 -23.56 15.63 -9.38
CA LEU A 90 -24.16 16.54 -10.36
C LEU A 90 -24.01 18.04 -10.01
N PHE A 91 -23.63 18.36 -8.79
CA PHE A 91 -23.43 19.72 -8.29
C PHE A 91 -21.95 20.10 -8.15
N HIS A 92 -21.01 19.32 -8.72
CA HIS A 92 -19.59 19.58 -8.60
C HIS A 92 -19.15 20.94 -9.21
N ASP A 93 -19.83 21.38 -10.29
CA ASP A 93 -19.57 22.65 -10.97
C ASP A 93 -20.67 23.72 -10.66
N ASP A 94 -21.51 23.49 -9.65
CA ASP A 94 -22.58 24.43 -9.31
C ASP A 94 -22.07 25.45 -8.26
N ASP A 95 -22.04 26.74 -8.62
CA ASP A 95 -21.60 27.84 -7.75
C ASP A 95 -22.37 27.89 -6.41
N ALA A 96 -23.65 27.46 -6.43
CA ALA A 96 -24.47 27.39 -5.21
C ALA A 96 -24.14 26.14 -4.34
N GLY A 97 -23.25 25.29 -4.79
CA GLY A 97 -22.86 24.05 -4.11
C GLY A 97 -23.96 23.00 -4.03
N VAL A 98 -23.73 21.94 -3.25
CA VAL A 98 -24.69 20.84 -3.06
C VAL A 98 -25.87 21.31 -2.22
N PRO A 99 -27.15 21.00 -2.60
CA PRO A 99 -28.30 21.25 -1.76
C PRO A 99 -28.18 20.57 -0.38
N ASP A 100 -28.49 21.30 0.69
CA ASP A 100 -28.35 20.79 2.07
C ASP A 100 -29.25 19.58 2.33
N GLU A 101 -30.38 19.53 1.67
CA GLU A 101 -31.31 18.39 1.75
C GLU A 101 -30.70 17.09 1.26
N LEU A 102 -29.90 17.11 0.19
CA LEU A 102 -29.22 15.93 -0.34
C LEU A 102 -28.07 15.50 0.60
N VAL A 103 -27.34 16.46 1.17
CA VAL A 103 -26.32 16.17 2.16
C VAL A 103 -26.93 15.54 3.42
N ARG A 104 -28.05 16.08 3.90
CA ARG A 104 -28.80 15.51 5.04
C ARG A 104 -29.34 14.12 4.72
N MET A 105 -29.82 13.90 3.48
CA MET A 105 -30.24 12.57 3.02
C MET A 105 -29.08 11.59 3.03
N PHE A 106 -27.91 11.95 2.52
CA PHE A 106 -26.69 11.16 2.57
C PHE A 106 -26.29 10.82 4.01
N MET A 107 -26.36 11.80 4.91
CA MET A 107 -26.05 11.61 6.32
C MET A 107 -27.13 10.82 7.10
N GLY A 108 -28.22 10.40 6.47
CA GLY A 108 -29.33 9.72 7.14
C GLY A 108 -30.17 10.61 8.04
N LEU A 109 -30.05 11.94 7.91
CA LEU A 109 -30.76 12.91 8.72
C LEU A 109 -32.15 13.23 8.12
N PRO A 110 -33.11 13.72 8.93
CA PRO A 110 -34.39 14.20 8.42
C PRO A 110 -34.21 15.37 7.46
N ILE A 111 -34.95 15.34 6.32
CA ILE A 111 -34.84 16.37 5.27
C ILE A 111 -35.52 17.66 5.71
N ASP A 112 -36.61 17.59 6.48
CA ASP A 112 -37.52 18.72 6.76
C ASP A 112 -37.11 19.59 7.97
N ALA A 113 -35.99 19.35 8.60
CA ALA A 113 -35.55 20.12 9.75
C ALA A 113 -34.95 21.49 9.34
N THR A 114 -35.71 22.35 8.67
CA THR A 114 -35.31 23.68 8.22
C THR A 114 -35.18 24.73 9.32
N HIS A 115 -35.56 24.44 10.58
CA HIS A 115 -35.55 25.36 11.72
C HIS A 115 -35.30 24.69 13.08
N ALA A 116 -34.36 23.75 13.16
CA ALA A 116 -33.79 23.49 14.47
C ALA A 116 -32.59 24.42 14.68
N VAL A 117 -32.91 25.69 14.99
CA VAL A 117 -32.02 26.57 15.70
C VAL A 117 -31.50 25.81 16.92
N ASP A 118 -30.23 25.83 17.13
CA ASP A 118 -29.33 25.44 18.22
C ASP A 118 -29.93 25.47 19.64
N THR A 119 -31.09 24.88 19.82
CA THR A 119 -31.64 24.56 21.14
C THR A 119 -31.47 23.06 21.34
N GLY A 120 -30.54 22.67 22.18
CA GLY A 120 -30.07 21.31 22.49
C GLY A 120 -31.17 20.27 22.89
N ASN A 121 -32.25 20.27 22.21
CA ASN A 121 -33.37 19.36 22.33
C ASN A 121 -33.77 18.81 20.94
N GLY A 122 -32.81 18.11 20.28
CA GLY A 122 -33.17 17.21 19.17
C GLY A 122 -34.23 16.24 19.67
N THR A 123 -35.38 16.19 18.98
CA THR A 123 -36.49 15.30 19.37
C THR A 123 -35.95 13.86 19.36
N THR A 124 -36.24 13.09 20.38
CA THR A 124 -35.80 11.67 20.54
C THR A 124 -36.09 10.83 19.29
N SER A 125 -37.12 11.18 18.52
CA SER A 125 -37.53 10.55 17.26
C SER A 125 -36.47 10.68 16.13
N ASP A 126 -35.82 11.84 15.96
CA ASP A 126 -34.87 12.05 14.86
C ASP A 126 -33.54 11.32 15.11
N THR A 127 -33.15 11.23 16.37
CA THR A 127 -31.96 10.46 16.78
C THR A 127 -32.18 8.96 16.69
N GLU A 128 -33.38 8.49 16.93
CA GLU A 128 -33.78 7.07 16.79
C GLU A 128 -33.81 6.68 15.31
N ALA A 129 -34.45 7.45 14.44
CA ALA A 129 -34.53 7.20 13.00
C ALA A 129 -33.14 7.18 12.35
N HIS A 130 -32.25 8.09 12.75
CA HIS A 130 -30.85 8.11 12.30
C HIS A 130 -30.08 6.86 12.77
N ARG A 131 -30.26 6.46 14.03
CA ARG A 131 -29.63 5.25 14.57
C ARG A 131 -30.14 3.99 13.88
N ASP A 132 -31.44 3.89 13.62
CA ASP A 132 -32.04 2.76 12.92
C ASP A 132 -31.52 2.64 11.48
N LEU A 133 -31.39 3.76 10.77
CA LEU A 133 -30.82 3.77 9.41
C LEU A 133 -29.37 3.31 9.41
N LEU A 134 -28.54 3.80 10.32
CA LEU A 134 -27.14 3.39 10.44
C LEU A 134 -26.98 1.98 11.04
N SER A 135 -27.98 1.39 11.65
CA SER A 135 -27.97 -0.03 12.06
C SER A 135 -28.19 -0.98 10.88
N ASN A 136 -28.72 -0.49 9.77
CA ASN A 136 -28.93 -1.27 8.55
C ASN A 136 -27.60 -1.32 7.75
N SER A 137 -27.12 -2.54 7.49
CA SER A 137 -25.84 -2.78 6.77
C SER A 137 -25.84 -2.19 5.37
N ASP A 138 -26.96 -2.27 4.64
CA ASP A 138 -27.02 -1.85 3.23
C ASP A 138 -26.88 -0.33 3.11
N TYR A 139 -27.62 0.43 3.92
CA TYR A 139 -27.50 1.89 3.94
C TYR A 139 -26.09 2.35 4.38
N SER A 140 -25.56 1.75 5.43
CA SER A 140 -24.24 2.09 5.94
C SER A 140 -23.11 1.76 4.93
N LEU A 141 -23.26 0.66 4.19
CA LEU A 141 -22.33 0.30 3.13
C LEU A 141 -22.36 1.29 1.95
N ILE A 142 -23.57 1.70 1.53
CA ILE A 142 -23.75 2.71 0.48
C ILE A 142 -23.14 4.06 0.90
N ILE A 143 -23.34 4.47 2.15
CA ILE A 143 -22.71 5.69 2.69
C ILE A 143 -21.17 5.55 2.63
N ALA A 144 -20.64 4.45 3.15
CA ALA A 144 -19.18 4.20 3.18
C ALA A 144 -18.58 4.23 1.76
N PHE A 145 -19.23 3.58 0.80
CA PHE A 145 -18.80 3.53 -0.60
C PHE A 145 -18.81 4.90 -1.27
N ASN A 146 -19.82 5.73 -1.01
CA ASN A 146 -19.96 7.05 -1.64
C ASN A 146 -19.16 8.15 -0.93
N PHE A 147 -18.55 7.89 0.21
CA PHE A 147 -17.87 8.90 1.01
C PHE A 147 -16.80 9.69 0.21
N PRO A 148 -15.89 9.05 -0.55
CA PRO A 148 -14.88 9.76 -1.34
C PRO A 148 -15.51 10.71 -2.37
N ALA A 149 -16.54 10.26 -3.10
CA ALA A 149 -17.23 11.06 -4.10
C ALA A 149 -17.94 12.27 -3.49
N VAL A 150 -18.54 12.11 -2.33
CA VAL A 150 -19.22 13.19 -1.60
C VAL A 150 -18.20 14.22 -1.10
N ILE A 151 -17.05 13.79 -0.55
CA ILE A 151 -15.99 14.71 -0.13
C ILE A 151 -15.39 15.43 -1.34
N LEU A 152 -15.16 14.73 -2.45
CA LEU A 152 -14.66 15.32 -3.69
C LEU A 152 -15.58 16.46 -4.17
N THR A 153 -16.90 16.21 -4.16
CA THR A 153 -17.90 17.17 -4.64
C THR A 153 -18.06 18.38 -3.70
N MET A 154 -18.13 18.12 -2.41
CA MET A 154 -18.35 19.15 -1.40
C MET A 154 -17.09 19.96 -1.08
N GLY A 155 -15.92 19.36 -1.25
CA GLY A 155 -14.64 19.91 -0.85
C GLY A 155 -14.30 19.71 0.64
N ALA A 156 -13.00 19.78 0.93
CA ALA A 156 -12.44 19.55 2.27
C ALA A 156 -13.00 20.51 3.34
N GLN A 157 -13.43 21.71 2.96
CA GLN A 157 -14.03 22.69 3.88
C GLN A 157 -15.32 22.18 4.57
N HIS A 158 -16.00 21.20 3.97
CA HIS A 158 -17.21 20.60 4.54
C HIS A 158 -16.95 19.34 5.38
N TRP A 159 -15.68 18.93 5.48
CA TRP A 159 -15.29 17.78 6.29
C TRP A 159 -15.77 17.83 7.74
N PRO A 160 -15.72 18.96 8.46
CA PRO A 160 -16.22 19.02 9.84
C PRO A 160 -17.68 18.57 9.99
N LYS A 161 -18.51 18.74 8.94
CA LYS A 161 -19.91 18.30 8.92
C LYS A 161 -20.01 16.77 8.70
N LEU A 162 -19.14 16.19 7.88
CA LEU A 162 -19.15 14.77 7.51
C LEU A 162 -18.37 13.87 8.50
N ARG A 163 -17.35 14.43 9.14
CA ARG A 163 -16.43 13.75 10.06
C ARG A 163 -17.13 12.89 11.14
N PRO A 164 -18.16 13.37 11.86
CA PRO A 164 -18.80 12.57 12.89
C PRO A 164 -19.40 11.28 12.36
N LEU A 165 -20.04 11.34 11.19
CA LEU A 165 -20.60 10.16 10.50
C LEU A 165 -19.47 9.21 10.07
N TYR A 166 -18.40 9.71 9.46
CA TYR A 166 -17.24 8.90 9.07
C TYR A 166 -16.68 8.13 10.27
N MET A 167 -16.43 8.85 11.38
CA MET A 167 -15.88 8.24 12.60
C MET A 167 -16.81 7.18 13.22
N GLN A 168 -18.12 7.37 13.10
CA GLN A 168 -19.09 6.37 13.54
C GLN A 168 -19.03 5.11 12.65
N LEU A 169 -18.96 5.26 11.34
CA LEU A 169 -18.86 4.16 10.39
C LEU A 169 -17.55 3.37 10.51
N THR A 170 -16.44 4.00 10.90
CA THR A 170 -15.16 3.28 11.16
C THR A 170 -15.26 2.28 12.31
N GLN A 171 -16.31 2.35 13.12
CA GLN A 171 -16.58 1.46 14.25
C GLN A 171 -17.85 0.63 14.03
N HIS A 172 -18.33 0.56 12.80
CA HIS A 172 -19.57 -0.13 12.48
C HIS A 172 -19.48 -1.64 12.78
N ALA A 173 -20.60 -2.24 13.21
CA ALA A 173 -20.63 -3.66 13.59
C ALA A 173 -20.30 -4.59 12.40
N TYR A 174 -20.74 -4.23 11.20
CA TYR A 174 -20.50 -5.02 10.00
C TYR A 174 -19.13 -4.70 9.38
N ASP A 175 -18.35 -5.73 9.11
CA ASP A 175 -17.00 -5.66 8.55
C ASP A 175 -16.96 -5.10 7.12
N ASN A 176 -17.95 -5.41 6.28
CA ASN A 176 -18.06 -4.88 4.92
C ASN A 176 -18.12 -3.34 4.87
N VAL A 177 -18.76 -2.71 5.87
CA VAL A 177 -18.80 -1.23 5.99
C VAL A 177 -17.40 -0.69 6.34
N ARG A 178 -16.75 -1.29 7.34
CA ARG A 178 -15.39 -0.91 7.73
C ARG A 178 -14.38 -1.17 6.60
N ASN A 179 -14.55 -2.28 5.89
CA ASN A 179 -13.73 -2.64 4.74
C ASN A 179 -13.82 -1.60 3.61
N SER A 180 -15.03 -1.14 3.28
CA SER A 180 -15.24 -0.09 2.28
C SER A 180 -14.54 1.23 2.65
N LEU A 181 -14.55 1.60 3.94
CA LEU A 181 -13.84 2.79 4.43
C LEU A 181 -12.33 2.59 4.44
N ALA A 182 -11.85 1.40 4.78
CA ALA A 182 -10.44 1.06 4.76
C ALA A 182 -9.87 1.14 3.33
N ALA A 183 -10.63 0.64 2.34
CA ALA A 183 -10.27 0.70 0.92
C ALA A 183 -10.09 2.14 0.41
N SER A 184 -10.92 3.06 0.89
CA SER A 184 -10.95 4.45 0.41
C SER A 184 -10.17 5.45 1.29
N LEU A 185 -9.51 4.99 2.36
CA LEU A 185 -8.84 5.87 3.32
C LEU A 185 -7.79 6.79 2.67
N HIS A 186 -6.96 6.24 1.79
CA HIS A 186 -5.92 6.98 1.07
C HIS A 186 -6.52 8.03 0.12
N GLU A 187 -7.63 7.74 -0.54
CA GLU A 187 -8.34 8.71 -1.39
C GLU A 187 -8.92 9.86 -0.56
N ILE A 188 -9.55 9.54 0.57
CA ILE A 188 -10.06 10.55 1.50
C ILE A 188 -8.92 11.41 2.04
N ALA A 189 -7.77 10.81 2.39
CA ALA A 189 -6.59 11.55 2.82
C ALA A 189 -6.08 12.53 1.75
N ARG A 190 -6.08 12.10 0.48
CA ARG A 190 -5.69 12.95 -0.66
C ARG A 190 -6.62 14.16 -0.81
N LEU A 191 -7.93 13.95 -0.64
CA LEU A 191 -8.93 15.00 -0.75
C LEU A 191 -8.90 16.01 0.41
N LEU A 192 -8.63 15.52 1.63
CA LEU A 192 -8.59 16.36 2.84
C LEU A 192 -7.27 17.14 3.00
N GLY A 193 -6.17 16.61 2.45
CA GLY A 193 -4.83 17.13 2.65
C GLY A 193 -4.16 16.66 3.94
N SER A 194 -2.84 16.87 4.04
CA SER A 194 -1.97 16.22 5.01
C SER A 194 -2.33 16.50 6.48
N GLU A 195 -2.69 17.75 6.81
CA GLU A 195 -2.99 18.13 8.20
C GLU A 195 -4.29 17.49 8.73
N MET A 196 -5.36 17.53 7.92
CA MET A 196 -6.62 16.89 8.32
C MET A 196 -6.51 15.36 8.29
N ALA A 197 -5.76 14.80 7.34
CA ALA A 197 -5.48 13.37 7.30
C ALA A 197 -4.73 12.91 8.55
N ALA A 198 -3.70 13.65 8.99
CA ALA A 198 -2.96 13.35 10.19
C ALA A 198 -3.83 13.41 11.47
N THR A 199 -4.68 14.41 11.57
CA THR A 199 -5.50 14.61 12.77
C THR A 199 -6.67 13.64 12.86
N ASP A 200 -7.34 13.39 11.74
CA ASP A 200 -8.62 12.70 11.73
C ASP A 200 -8.54 11.27 11.20
N LEU A 201 -7.69 11.00 10.18
CA LEU A 201 -7.67 9.68 9.55
C LEU A 201 -6.63 8.73 10.17
N VAL A 202 -5.54 9.23 10.77
CA VAL A 202 -4.58 8.36 11.48
C VAL A 202 -5.27 7.54 12.58
N PRO A 203 -6.15 8.10 13.44
CA PRO A 203 -6.90 7.28 14.40
C PRO A 203 -7.83 6.24 13.77
N ALA A 204 -8.34 6.49 12.55
CA ALA A 204 -9.14 5.53 11.81
C ALA A 204 -8.26 4.40 11.25
N ALA A 205 -7.11 4.75 10.63
CA ALA A 205 -6.12 3.78 10.18
C ALA A 205 -5.65 2.86 11.31
N ASP A 206 -5.37 3.42 12.49
CA ASP A 206 -4.99 2.65 13.68
C ASP A 206 -6.05 1.63 14.09
N ARG A 207 -7.33 1.96 13.98
CA ARG A 207 -8.40 1.00 14.25
C ARG A 207 -8.44 -0.13 13.23
N PHE A 208 -8.32 0.20 11.93
CA PHE A 208 -8.32 -0.79 10.87
C PHE A 208 -7.08 -1.71 10.91
N LEU A 209 -5.92 -1.20 11.34
CA LEU A 209 -4.71 -2.03 11.57
C LEU A 209 -4.90 -3.09 12.65
N HIS A 210 -5.82 -2.85 13.59
CA HIS A 210 -6.13 -3.76 14.71
C HIS A 210 -7.57 -4.31 14.61
N ASP A 211 -8.15 -4.30 13.41
CA ASP A 211 -9.52 -4.79 13.23
C ASP A 211 -9.62 -6.29 13.52
N SER A 212 -10.75 -6.70 14.06
CA SER A 212 -11.04 -8.12 14.32
C SER A 212 -11.22 -8.93 13.03
N CYS A 213 -11.56 -8.28 11.91
CA CYS A 213 -11.67 -8.88 10.58
C CYS A 213 -10.38 -8.63 9.80
N LEU A 214 -9.67 -9.70 9.45
CA LEU A 214 -8.40 -9.62 8.72
C LEU A 214 -8.54 -9.01 7.32
N ASP A 215 -9.71 -9.15 6.70
CA ASP A 215 -9.99 -8.56 5.39
C ASP A 215 -9.94 -7.02 5.44
N VAL A 216 -10.45 -6.41 6.52
CA VAL A 216 -10.37 -4.95 6.74
C VAL A 216 -8.91 -4.49 6.85
N THR A 217 -8.12 -5.21 7.61
CA THR A 217 -6.67 -4.93 7.74
C THR A 217 -5.94 -5.13 6.40
N ALA A 218 -6.24 -6.21 5.69
CA ALA A 218 -5.62 -6.49 4.39
C ALA A 218 -5.92 -5.40 3.37
N THR A 219 -7.20 -4.99 3.28
CA THR A 219 -7.63 -3.92 2.36
C THR A 219 -6.99 -2.57 2.70
N LEU A 220 -6.88 -2.23 4.00
CA LEU A 220 -6.14 -1.03 4.40
C LEU A 220 -4.69 -1.08 3.93
N LEU A 221 -4.03 -2.23 4.12
CA LEU A 221 -2.63 -2.41 3.76
C LEU A 221 -2.36 -2.36 2.26
N GLU A 222 -3.35 -2.55 1.39
CA GLU A 222 -3.16 -2.47 -0.07
C GLU A 222 -2.67 -1.09 -0.54
N HIS A 223 -3.08 -0.01 0.15
CA HIS A 223 -2.75 1.38 -0.21
C HIS A 223 -2.10 2.16 0.94
N MET A 224 -1.45 1.45 1.87
CA MET A 224 -0.91 2.07 3.07
C MET A 224 0.27 3.00 2.80
N ASP A 225 1.10 2.68 1.80
CA ASP A 225 2.20 3.55 1.38
C ASP A 225 1.67 4.88 0.83
N GLU A 226 0.62 4.87 0.00
CA GLU A 226 -0.01 6.10 -0.50
C GLU A 226 -0.51 6.95 0.67
N PHE A 227 -1.16 6.32 1.66
CA PHE A 227 -1.63 7.01 2.85
C PHE A 227 -0.48 7.63 3.65
N TRP A 228 0.58 6.88 3.95
CA TRP A 228 1.73 7.40 4.70
C TRP A 228 2.45 8.54 3.96
N LEU A 229 2.58 8.47 2.64
CA LEU A 229 3.21 9.52 1.83
C LEU A 229 2.40 10.82 1.78
N LEU A 230 1.09 10.76 2.08
CA LEU A 230 0.22 11.95 2.19
C LEU A 230 0.31 12.63 3.56
N LEU A 231 0.82 11.94 4.59
CA LEU A 231 0.96 12.48 5.94
C LEU A 231 2.17 13.42 6.07
N PRO A 232 2.18 14.33 7.05
CA PRO A 232 3.39 15.05 7.41
C PRO A 232 4.51 14.04 7.75
N PRO A 233 5.78 14.29 7.33
CA PRO A 233 6.85 13.30 7.49
C PRO A 233 7.09 12.80 8.92
N HIS A 234 6.90 13.65 9.92
CA HIS A 234 7.05 13.27 11.33
C HIS A 234 5.95 12.30 11.79
N ILE A 235 4.71 12.47 11.31
CA ILE A 235 3.59 11.56 11.60
C ILE A 235 3.78 10.23 10.86
N ALA A 236 4.15 10.27 9.58
CA ALA A 236 4.44 9.07 8.80
C ALA A 236 5.52 8.21 9.48
N ARG A 237 6.61 8.83 9.98
CA ARG A 237 7.66 8.14 10.74
C ARG A 237 7.15 7.52 12.04
N GLU A 238 6.29 8.23 12.77
CA GLU A 238 5.69 7.68 13.99
C GLU A 238 4.83 6.45 13.71
N GLN A 239 4.08 6.46 12.61
CA GLN A 239 3.33 5.29 12.15
C GLN A 239 4.26 4.13 11.79
N LEU A 240 5.33 4.39 11.03
CA LEU A 240 6.32 3.38 10.67
C LEU A 240 7.00 2.72 11.89
N ARG A 241 7.27 3.48 12.96
CA ARG A 241 7.85 2.94 14.21
C ARG A 241 7.04 1.82 14.83
N ARG A 242 5.73 1.78 14.58
CA ARG A 242 4.81 0.78 15.16
C ARG A 242 4.76 -0.51 14.34
N ILE A 243 5.16 -0.46 13.07
CA ILE A 243 5.04 -1.60 12.14
C ILE A 243 5.88 -2.82 12.55
N PRO A 244 7.15 -2.69 13.04
CA PRO A 244 7.90 -3.84 13.52
C PRO A 244 7.20 -4.61 14.63
N ALA A 245 6.53 -3.93 15.56
CA ALA A 245 5.77 -4.58 16.61
C ALA A 245 4.55 -5.32 16.04
N LEU A 246 3.79 -4.69 15.12
CA LEU A 246 2.68 -5.36 14.44
C LEU A 246 3.14 -6.60 13.68
N TRP A 247 4.26 -6.53 12.98
CA TRP A 247 4.84 -7.66 12.25
C TRP A 247 5.14 -8.85 13.15
N LEU A 248 5.77 -8.60 14.31
CA LEU A 248 6.21 -9.63 15.22
C LEU A 248 5.08 -10.22 16.08
N ASP A 249 4.09 -9.41 16.43
CA ASP A 249 3.01 -9.78 17.33
C ASP A 249 1.72 -10.12 16.57
N ALA A 250 0.97 -9.10 16.14
CA ALA A 250 -0.36 -9.27 15.58
C ALA A 250 -0.35 -10.03 14.23
N TYR A 251 0.66 -9.79 13.39
CA TYR A 251 0.76 -10.39 12.06
C TYR A 251 1.70 -11.60 12.01
N SER A 252 2.17 -12.10 13.14
CA SER A 252 3.15 -13.19 13.18
C SER A 252 2.67 -14.46 12.47
N GLN A 253 1.38 -14.77 12.55
CA GLN A 253 0.77 -15.92 11.87
C GLN A 253 0.19 -15.58 10.50
N GLU A 254 -0.04 -14.30 10.20
CA GLU A 254 -0.72 -13.81 9.02
C GLU A 254 0.29 -13.34 7.94
N TRP A 255 0.83 -14.30 7.21
CA TRP A 255 1.88 -14.01 6.23
C TRP A 255 1.44 -13.08 5.08
N HIS A 256 0.16 -13.06 4.72
CA HIS A 256 -0.36 -12.17 3.69
C HIS A 256 -0.25 -10.70 4.11
N LEU A 257 -0.55 -10.37 5.37
CA LEU A 257 -0.41 -9.02 5.90
C LEU A 257 1.06 -8.59 5.94
N ARG A 258 1.98 -9.50 6.33
CA ARG A 258 3.42 -9.24 6.27
C ARG A 258 3.91 -9.06 4.84
N GLN A 259 3.38 -9.82 3.90
CA GLN A 259 3.69 -9.66 2.48
C GLN A 259 3.25 -8.28 1.97
N SER A 260 2.03 -7.86 2.27
CA SER A 260 1.52 -6.54 1.91
C SER A 260 2.41 -5.43 2.46
N LEU A 261 2.77 -5.47 3.74
CA LEU A 261 3.71 -4.51 4.33
C LEU A 261 5.07 -4.48 3.62
N ALA A 262 5.62 -5.65 3.26
CA ALA A 262 6.90 -5.72 2.58
C ALA A 262 6.85 -5.09 1.17
N THR A 263 5.73 -5.19 0.45
CA THR A 263 5.58 -4.63 -0.91
C THR A 263 5.67 -3.12 -0.95
N HIS A 264 5.42 -2.43 0.17
CA HIS A 264 5.49 -0.97 0.26
C HIS A 264 6.89 -0.42 0.50
N ILE A 265 7.87 -1.25 0.88
CA ILE A 265 9.24 -0.79 1.16
C ILE A 265 9.80 0.05 0.00
N PRO A 266 9.75 -0.40 -1.28
CA PRO A 266 10.32 0.37 -2.38
C PRO A 266 9.71 1.76 -2.59
N SER A 267 8.40 1.90 -2.43
CA SER A 267 7.69 3.17 -2.62
C SER A 267 7.99 4.19 -1.52
N LEU A 268 8.27 3.71 -0.29
CA LEU A 268 8.57 4.56 0.87
C LEU A 268 10.02 5.06 0.89
N VAL A 269 10.96 4.31 0.27
CA VAL A 269 12.39 4.62 0.30
C VAL A 269 12.72 6.04 -0.16
N PRO A 270 12.26 6.53 -1.34
CA PRO A 270 12.68 7.83 -1.86
C PRO A 270 12.32 9.01 -0.94
N THR A 271 11.24 8.87 -0.18
CA THR A 271 10.69 9.96 0.62
C THR A 271 11.07 9.86 2.09
N LEU A 272 11.08 8.66 2.66
CA LEU A 272 11.17 8.48 4.11
C LEU A 272 12.55 7.96 4.57
N LEU A 273 13.31 7.26 3.72
CA LEU A 273 14.54 6.59 4.16
C LEU A 273 15.56 7.55 4.81
N LEU A 274 15.84 8.68 4.16
CA LEU A 274 16.85 9.65 4.63
C LEU A 274 16.37 10.48 5.82
N THR A 275 15.07 10.49 6.09
CA THR A 275 14.48 11.18 7.25
C THR A 275 14.14 10.23 8.38
N ASP A 276 14.36 8.93 8.21
CA ASP A 276 14.06 7.87 9.17
C ASP A 276 15.24 7.70 10.16
N GLU A 277 15.36 8.63 11.09
CA GLU A 277 16.41 8.65 12.13
C GLU A 277 16.45 7.36 12.98
N ASP A 278 15.32 6.68 13.12
CA ASP A 278 15.22 5.44 13.92
C ASP A 278 15.51 4.17 13.10
N GLY A 279 15.65 4.28 11.78
CA GLY A 279 15.89 3.15 10.87
C GLY A 279 14.75 2.16 10.81
N CYS A 280 13.50 2.62 10.98
CA CYS A 280 12.32 1.75 10.96
C CYS A 280 12.11 1.07 9.60
N LEU A 281 12.40 1.78 8.51
CA LEU A 281 12.28 1.23 7.15
C LEU A 281 13.33 0.14 6.89
N VAL A 282 14.56 0.34 7.38
CA VAL A 282 15.61 -0.70 7.32
C VAL A 282 15.25 -1.88 8.23
N THR A 283 14.66 -1.61 9.40
CA THR A 283 14.16 -2.66 10.28
C THR A 283 13.08 -3.48 9.60
N LEU A 284 12.14 -2.84 8.90
CA LEU A 284 11.11 -3.52 8.13
C LEU A 284 11.72 -4.38 7.00
N LEU A 285 12.73 -3.85 6.30
CA LEU A 285 13.49 -4.64 5.32
C LEU A 285 14.13 -5.88 5.96
N LEU A 286 14.79 -5.73 7.11
CA LEU A 286 15.44 -6.85 7.80
C LEU A 286 14.41 -7.91 8.26
N LEU A 287 13.24 -7.50 8.71
CA LEU A 287 12.14 -8.41 9.01
C LEU A 287 11.71 -9.18 7.76
N ALA A 288 11.54 -8.50 6.62
CA ALA A 288 11.19 -9.13 5.36
C ALA A 288 12.28 -10.12 4.89
N LEU A 289 13.57 -9.75 4.95
CA LEU A 289 14.69 -10.61 4.56
C LEU A 289 14.84 -11.85 5.46
N ASN A 290 14.37 -11.80 6.70
CA ASN A 290 14.40 -12.89 7.66
C ASN A 290 13.11 -13.71 7.73
N ASP A 291 12.07 -13.33 7.01
CA ASP A 291 10.76 -14.00 7.10
C ASP A 291 10.84 -15.49 6.76
N SER A 292 9.98 -16.27 7.36
CA SER A 292 9.84 -17.70 7.09
C SER A 292 9.36 -17.96 5.66
N VAL A 293 8.53 -17.08 5.10
CA VAL A 293 7.91 -17.20 3.78
C VAL A 293 8.85 -16.70 2.69
N ASN A 294 9.09 -17.52 1.68
CA ASN A 294 10.01 -17.19 0.60
C ASN A 294 9.58 -15.99 -0.26
N ALA A 295 8.26 -15.84 -0.48
CA ALA A 295 7.72 -14.73 -1.24
C ALA A 295 8.05 -13.37 -0.59
N ILE A 296 7.94 -13.30 0.75
CA ILE A 296 8.27 -12.09 1.51
C ILE A 296 9.76 -11.77 1.44
N ARG A 297 10.62 -12.81 1.60
CA ARG A 297 12.07 -12.62 1.44
C ARG A 297 12.45 -12.14 0.05
N ALA A 298 11.79 -12.65 -1.00
CA ALA A 298 12.04 -12.21 -2.36
C ALA A 298 11.70 -10.72 -2.55
N ILE A 299 10.59 -10.24 -1.99
CA ILE A 299 10.22 -8.81 -1.99
C ILE A 299 11.33 -7.99 -1.29
N GLY A 300 11.76 -8.42 -0.09
CA GLY A 300 12.84 -7.77 0.62
C GLY A 300 14.15 -7.71 -0.19
N VAL A 301 14.53 -8.82 -0.84
CA VAL A 301 15.72 -8.87 -1.71
C VAL A 301 15.63 -7.86 -2.85
N HIS A 302 14.48 -7.70 -3.49
CA HIS A 302 14.29 -6.73 -4.57
C HIS A 302 14.25 -5.27 -4.09
N ALA A 303 13.95 -5.03 -2.82
CA ALA A 303 14.00 -3.69 -2.22
C ALA A 303 15.45 -3.23 -1.89
N VAL A 304 16.39 -4.16 -1.70
CA VAL A 304 17.77 -3.85 -1.31
C VAL A 304 18.48 -2.90 -2.26
N PRO A 305 18.45 -3.08 -3.60
CA PRO A 305 19.14 -2.17 -4.52
C PRO A 305 18.64 -0.73 -4.43
N ILE A 306 17.34 -0.54 -4.23
CA ILE A 306 16.72 0.80 -4.14
C ILE A 306 17.25 1.52 -2.90
N ILE A 307 17.28 0.83 -1.75
CA ILE A 307 17.82 1.37 -0.50
C ILE A 307 19.33 1.65 -0.63
N TYR A 308 20.09 0.69 -1.18
CA TYR A 308 21.51 0.85 -1.39
C TYR A 308 21.85 2.04 -2.31
N HIS A 309 21.10 2.17 -3.40
CA HIS A 309 21.25 3.30 -4.33
C HIS A 309 20.94 4.64 -3.66
N THR A 310 19.86 4.71 -2.89
CA THR A 310 19.46 5.93 -2.17
C THR A 310 20.54 6.34 -1.16
N PHE A 311 21.06 5.41 -0.36
CA PHE A 311 22.16 5.68 0.55
C PHE A 311 23.43 6.12 -0.18
N ARG A 312 23.78 5.46 -1.30
CA ARG A 312 24.96 5.81 -2.10
C ARG A 312 24.88 7.22 -2.70
N LEU A 313 23.70 7.66 -3.08
CA LEU A 313 23.50 9.03 -3.56
C LEU A 313 23.64 10.08 -2.46
N HIS A 314 23.38 9.69 -1.23
CA HIS A 314 23.48 10.57 -0.06
C HIS A 314 24.87 10.54 0.54
N ASP A 315 25.38 9.36 0.90
CA ASP A 315 26.69 9.13 1.50
C ASP A 315 27.19 7.70 1.20
N GLU A 316 28.38 7.59 0.60
CA GLU A 316 28.98 6.30 0.28
C GLU A 316 29.35 5.48 1.54
N THR A 317 29.65 6.13 2.66
CA THR A 317 30.00 5.45 3.91
C THR A 317 28.79 4.78 4.53
N ILE A 318 27.63 5.42 4.46
CA ILE A 318 26.36 4.83 4.89
C ILE A 318 25.99 3.63 4.00
N ALA A 319 26.16 3.76 2.69
CA ALA A 319 25.90 2.67 1.76
C ALA A 319 26.82 1.47 2.01
N ASP A 320 28.09 1.68 2.28
CA ASP A 320 29.06 0.62 2.60
C ASP A 320 28.75 -0.01 3.98
N GLY A 321 28.32 0.79 4.97
CA GLY A 321 27.82 0.30 6.26
C GLY A 321 26.58 -0.59 6.11
N PHE A 322 25.62 -0.16 5.30
CA PHE A 322 24.41 -0.94 4.98
C PHE A 322 24.79 -2.27 4.29
N LEU A 323 25.69 -2.23 3.30
CA LEU A 323 26.16 -3.43 2.60
C LEU A 323 26.89 -4.39 3.57
N SER A 324 27.72 -3.85 4.46
CA SER A 324 28.41 -4.64 5.50
C SER A 324 27.42 -5.34 6.42
N MET A 325 26.36 -4.66 6.86
CA MET A 325 25.29 -5.26 7.64
C MET A 325 24.59 -6.42 6.91
N LEU A 326 24.35 -6.28 5.61
CA LEU A 326 23.77 -7.36 4.79
C LEU A 326 24.76 -8.54 4.65
N CYS A 327 26.06 -8.30 4.66
CA CYS A 327 27.07 -9.36 4.64
C CYS A 327 27.01 -10.25 5.90
N ASP A 328 26.50 -9.79 7.03
CA ASP A 328 26.30 -10.60 8.23
C ASP A 328 25.39 -11.82 7.99
N PHE A 329 24.47 -11.73 7.03
CA PHE A 329 23.65 -12.86 6.61
C PHE A 329 24.46 -14.05 6.08
N ALA A 330 25.63 -13.82 5.51
CA ALA A 330 26.53 -14.88 5.04
C ALA A 330 27.11 -15.73 6.19
N TYR A 331 27.18 -15.17 7.38
CA TYR A 331 27.73 -15.82 8.58
C TYR A 331 26.62 -16.36 9.51
N ALA A 332 25.37 -16.21 9.15
CA ALA A 332 24.26 -16.61 10.00
C ALA A 332 24.17 -18.14 10.18
N PRO A 333 23.76 -18.62 11.35
CA PRO A 333 23.54 -20.05 11.60
C PRO A 333 22.52 -20.68 10.65
N SER A 334 21.48 -19.92 10.28
CA SER A 334 20.42 -20.37 9.39
C SER A 334 20.86 -20.43 7.94
N SER A 335 20.76 -21.61 7.31
CA SER A 335 21.01 -21.77 5.88
C SER A 335 20.10 -20.90 5.02
N ARG A 336 18.89 -20.58 5.51
CA ARG A 336 17.95 -19.68 4.88
C ARG A 336 18.53 -18.26 4.75
N GLN A 337 19.08 -17.73 5.82
CA GLN A 337 19.72 -16.41 5.84
C GLN A 337 20.92 -16.38 4.89
N ARG A 338 21.79 -17.41 4.92
CA ARG A 338 22.92 -17.51 4.01
C ARG A 338 22.51 -17.58 2.55
N SER A 339 21.41 -18.28 2.24
CA SER A 339 20.84 -18.30 0.91
C SER A 339 20.24 -16.94 0.51
N THR A 340 19.59 -16.24 1.45
CA THR A 340 19.07 -14.89 1.23
C THR A 340 20.19 -13.91 0.89
N PHE A 341 21.34 -13.99 1.59
CA PHE A 341 22.53 -13.19 1.23
C PHE A 341 22.96 -13.39 -0.22
N LEU A 342 22.98 -14.63 -0.70
CA LEU A 342 23.36 -14.92 -2.07
C LEU A 342 22.37 -14.36 -3.10
N HIS A 343 21.09 -14.31 -2.76
CA HIS A 343 20.09 -13.63 -3.59
C HIS A 343 20.28 -12.12 -3.58
N ILE A 344 20.56 -11.51 -2.42
CA ILE A 344 20.90 -10.09 -2.30
C ILE A 344 22.14 -9.76 -3.16
N ALA A 345 23.21 -10.53 -3.02
CA ALA A 345 24.43 -10.33 -3.79
C ALA A 345 24.17 -10.38 -5.32
N ARG A 346 23.29 -11.27 -5.76
CA ARG A 346 22.91 -11.37 -7.19
C ARG A 346 22.19 -10.12 -7.67
N VAL A 347 21.18 -9.64 -6.95
CA VAL A 347 20.40 -8.46 -7.36
C VAL A 347 21.28 -7.20 -7.34
N LEU A 348 22.14 -7.02 -6.34
CA LEU A 348 23.11 -5.93 -6.31
C LEU A 348 24.10 -5.99 -7.47
N LEU A 349 24.54 -7.19 -7.85
CA LEU A 349 25.41 -7.38 -9.01
C LEU A 349 24.68 -7.05 -10.33
N GLU A 350 23.38 -7.25 -10.42
CA GLU A 350 22.60 -6.90 -11.61
C GLU A 350 22.56 -5.38 -11.82
N GLU A 351 22.34 -4.60 -10.76
CA GLU A 351 21.97 -3.20 -10.89
C GLU A 351 23.12 -2.22 -10.56
N GLU A 352 23.74 -2.32 -9.38
CA GLU A 352 24.45 -1.18 -8.81
C GLU A 352 25.85 -1.43 -8.26
N LEU A 353 26.20 -2.67 -7.91
CA LEU A 353 27.45 -2.93 -7.22
C LEU A 353 28.67 -2.84 -8.15
N GLY A 354 29.60 -1.91 -7.85
CA GLY A 354 30.85 -1.78 -8.54
C GLY A 354 31.86 -2.90 -8.17
N ARG A 355 32.83 -3.16 -9.07
CA ARG A 355 33.84 -4.21 -8.89
C ARG A 355 34.60 -4.07 -7.59
N ASP A 356 35.04 -2.86 -7.24
CA ASP A 356 35.91 -2.63 -6.07
C ASP A 356 35.15 -2.96 -4.76
N ARG A 357 33.90 -2.52 -4.63
CA ARG A 357 33.06 -2.87 -3.47
C ARG A 357 32.73 -4.36 -3.41
N PHE A 358 32.50 -4.97 -4.57
CA PHE A 358 32.31 -6.41 -4.64
C PHE A 358 33.55 -7.15 -4.10
N GLU A 359 34.75 -6.80 -4.55
CA GLU A 359 35.98 -7.47 -4.13
C GLU A 359 36.29 -7.28 -2.64
N HIS A 360 35.97 -6.11 -2.08
CA HIS A 360 36.26 -5.80 -0.68
C HIS A 360 35.22 -6.34 0.31
N LEU A 361 33.96 -6.26 -0.02
CA LEU A 361 32.86 -6.56 0.95
C LEU A 361 32.18 -7.91 0.68
N VAL A 362 31.82 -8.20 -0.58
CA VAL A 362 31.01 -9.39 -0.91
C VAL A 362 31.85 -10.63 -1.14
N LEU A 363 32.96 -10.52 -1.85
CA LEU A 363 33.81 -11.66 -2.22
C LEU A 363 34.33 -12.46 -1.01
N PRO A 364 34.75 -11.85 0.12
CA PRO A 364 35.15 -12.60 1.31
C PRO A 364 34.02 -13.50 1.85
N CYS A 365 32.76 -13.04 1.78
CA CYS A 365 31.57 -13.80 2.19
C CYS A 365 31.33 -15.00 1.27
N LEU A 366 31.51 -14.82 -0.06
CA LEU A 366 31.37 -15.91 -1.03
C LEU A 366 32.42 -17.01 -0.81
N LEU A 367 33.64 -16.62 -0.45
CA LEU A 367 34.71 -17.57 -0.08
C LEU A 367 34.29 -18.48 1.08
N LYS A 368 33.69 -17.89 2.10
CA LYS A 368 33.16 -18.65 3.25
C LYS A 368 32.07 -19.65 2.83
N LEU A 369 31.15 -19.22 1.99
CA LEU A 369 30.00 -20.04 1.55
C LEU A 369 30.38 -21.12 0.52
N ALA A 370 31.56 -21.08 -0.06
CA ALA A 370 31.99 -22.07 -1.05
C ALA A 370 32.00 -23.51 -0.51
N GLY A 371 32.28 -23.66 0.80
CA GLY A 371 32.30 -24.94 1.50
C GLY A 371 31.04 -25.22 2.34
N ASP A 372 29.95 -24.51 2.17
CA ASP A 372 28.76 -24.65 2.99
C ASP A 372 28.24 -26.10 2.99
N CYS A 373 27.80 -26.58 4.15
CA CYS A 373 27.28 -27.95 4.30
C CYS A 373 25.92 -28.14 3.60
N VAL A 374 25.14 -27.08 3.44
CA VAL A 374 23.81 -27.14 2.85
C VAL A 374 23.86 -27.02 1.32
N MET A 375 23.25 -27.98 0.64
CA MET A 375 23.29 -28.07 -0.83
C MET A 375 22.64 -26.84 -1.50
N ASP A 376 21.51 -26.36 -0.97
CA ASP A 376 20.78 -25.24 -1.55
C ASP A 376 21.60 -23.94 -1.50
N VAL A 377 22.39 -23.73 -0.45
CA VAL A 377 23.32 -22.59 -0.35
C VAL A 377 24.39 -22.69 -1.43
N ARG A 378 24.97 -23.89 -1.68
CA ARG A 378 25.95 -24.06 -2.76
C ARG A 378 25.35 -23.86 -4.15
N ILE A 379 24.10 -24.27 -4.37
CA ILE A 379 23.38 -24.02 -5.64
C ILE A 379 23.15 -22.52 -5.82
N ALA A 380 22.72 -21.82 -4.77
CA ALA A 380 22.55 -20.38 -4.82
C ALA A 380 23.88 -19.66 -5.09
N LEU A 381 24.98 -20.11 -4.48
CA LEU A 381 26.32 -19.58 -4.71
C LEU A 381 26.76 -19.74 -6.18
N VAL A 382 26.53 -20.89 -6.78
CA VAL A 382 26.87 -21.13 -8.21
C VAL A 382 26.11 -20.17 -9.11
N ARG A 383 24.83 -19.92 -8.83
CA ARG A 383 24.03 -18.94 -9.59
C ARG A 383 24.55 -17.51 -9.40
N THR A 384 25.02 -17.15 -8.19
CA THR A 384 25.71 -15.88 -7.95
C THR A 384 27.01 -15.80 -8.74
N PHE A 385 27.74 -16.91 -8.82
CA PHE A 385 28.97 -16.99 -9.63
C PHE A 385 28.69 -16.78 -11.12
N GLN A 386 27.60 -17.35 -11.67
CA GLN A 386 27.15 -17.08 -13.03
C GLN A 386 26.92 -15.58 -13.26
N GLN A 387 26.29 -14.91 -12.30
CA GLN A 387 26.03 -13.47 -12.38
C GLN A 387 27.33 -12.65 -12.35
N ILE A 388 28.26 -12.96 -11.46
CA ILE A 388 29.60 -12.35 -11.45
C ILE A 388 30.25 -12.47 -12.83
N TRP A 389 30.10 -13.63 -13.44
CA TRP A 389 30.68 -13.91 -14.74
C TRP A 389 30.06 -13.10 -15.87
N SER A 390 28.76 -12.95 -15.86
CA SER A 390 28.01 -12.15 -16.85
C SER A 390 28.38 -10.66 -16.85
N ARG A 391 28.99 -10.17 -15.76
CA ARG A 391 29.46 -8.76 -15.67
C ARG A 391 30.73 -8.49 -16.45
N HIS A 392 31.42 -9.52 -16.96
CA HIS A 392 32.70 -9.40 -17.71
C HIS A 392 33.80 -8.63 -16.99
N TRP A 393 33.78 -8.58 -15.65
CA TRP A 393 34.81 -7.94 -14.84
C TRP A 393 36.13 -8.70 -14.87
N TYR A 394 36.05 -10.01 -15.09
CA TYR A 394 37.17 -10.92 -15.01
C TYR A 394 37.38 -11.68 -16.33
N THR A 395 38.64 -11.89 -16.64
CA THR A 395 39.11 -12.80 -17.70
C THR A 395 39.92 -13.91 -17.04
N SER A 396 40.24 -14.95 -17.76
CA SER A 396 41.12 -16.01 -17.27
C SER A 396 42.52 -15.52 -16.79
N GLN A 397 42.93 -14.32 -17.22
CA GLN A 397 44.26 -13.76 -16.87
C GLN A 397 44.21 -12.81 -15.67
N ASN A 398 43.07 -12.19 -15.35
CA ASN A 398 42.95 -11.18 -14.28
C ASN A 398 42.01 -11.58 -13.16
N MET A 399 41.64 -12.87 -13.07
CA MET A 399 40.76 -13.35 -12.02
C MET A 399 41.47 -13.34 -10.66
N PRO A 400 40.87 -12.77 -9.58
CA PRO A 400 41.42 -12.82 -8.25
C PRO A 400 41.63 -14.25 -7.77
N HIS A 401 42.71 -14.51 -7.05
CA HIS A 401 43.02 -15.85 -6.51
C HIS A 401 41.90 -16.36 -5.58
N SER A 402 41.25 -15.47 -4.83
CA SER A 402 40.10 -15.77 -4.00
C SER A 402 38.90 -16.33 -4.80
N LEU A 403 38.65 -15.73 -5.97
CA LEU A 403 37.56 -16.17 -6.85
C LEU A 403 37.87 -17.51 -7.53
N LEU A 404 39.16 -17.72 -7.89
CA LEU A 404 39.65 -19.02 -8.38
C LEU A 404 39.44 -20.13 -7.35
N ARG A 405 39.71 -19.85 -6.06
CA ARG A 405 39.51 -20.81 -4.97
C ARG A 405 38.01 -21.16 -4.81
N VAL A 406 37.09 -20.18 -4.93
CA VAL A 406 35.65 -20.42 -4.94
C VAL A 406 35.29 -21.34 -6.11
N ALA A 407 35.74 -21.01 -7.31
CA ALA A 407 35.46 -21.81 -8.51
C ALA A 407 35.99 -23.25 -8.39
N ALA A 408 37.24 -23.42 -7.93
CA ALA A 408 37.82 -24.74 -7.69
C ALA A 408 37.05 -25.55 -6.66
N THR A 409 36.59 -24.91 -5.58
CA THR A 409 35.79 -25.56 -4.52
C THR A 409 34.44 -26.03 -5.05
N LEU A 410 33.79 -25.23 -5.86
CA LEU A 410 32.52 -25.56 -6.48
C LEU A 410 32.67 -26.68 -7.53
N LEU A 411 33.73 -26.69 -8.31
CA LEU A 411 34.08 -27.78 -9.24
C LEU A 411 34.38 -29.10 -8.53
N ALA A 412 35.00 -29.03 -7.35
CA ALA A 412 35.27 -30.18 -6.49
C ALA A 412 34.07 -30.68 -5.73
N CYS A 413 32.93 -29.95 -5.77
CA CYS A 413 31.72 -30.30 -5.06
C CYS A 413 31.15 -31.63 -5.57
N ARG A 414 30.67 -32.51 -4.66
CA ARG A 414 30.06 -33.79 -5.04
C ARG A 414 28.65 -33.68 -5.63
N VAL A 415 28.07 -32.49 -5.60
CA VAL A 415 26.71 -32.23 -6.10
C VAL A 415 26.75 -32.03 -7.62
N ARG A 416 26.19 -32.96 -8.39
CA ARG A 416 26.24 -32.92 -9.86
C ARG A 416 25.71 -31.60 -10.44
N VAL A 417 24.58 -31.12 -9.92
CA VAL A 417 23.97 -29.84 -10.39
C VAL A 417 24.94 -28.67 -10.26
N VAL A 418 25.69 -28.59 -9.16
CA VAL A 418 26.73 -27.55 -8.96
C VAL A 418 27.85 -27.70 -9.98
N GLN A 419 28.34 -28.92 -10.21
CA GLN A 419 29.40 -29.17 -11.20
C GLN A 419 28.93 -28.86 -12.63
N ASP A 420 27.72 -29.25 -12.99
CA ASP A 420 27.17 -29.08 -14.34
C ASP A 420 27.02 -27.58 -14.66
N ILE A 421 26.49 -26.80 -13.70
CA ILE A 421 26.40 -25.34 -13.88
C ILE A 421 27.81 -24.73 -13.99
N MET A 422 28.75 -25.11 -13.12
CA MET A 422 30.11 -24.57 -13.19
C MET A 422 30.82 -24.92 -14.50
N ARG A 423 30.63 -26.13 -15.03
CA ARG A 423 31.19 -26.53 -16.33
C ARG A 423 30.54 -25.78 -17.51
N SER A 424 29.28 -25.40 -17.39
CA SER A 424 28.59 -24.61 -18.44
C SER A 424 29.14 -23.17 -18.56
N LEU A 425 29.97 -22.72 -17.60
CA LEU A 425 30.58 -21.39 -17.61
C LEU A 425 31.94 -21.33 -18.40
N GLU A 426 32.28 -22.39 -19.11
CA GLU A 426 33.47 -22.34 -20.00
C GLU A 426 33.32 -21.28 -21.12
N PRO A 427 34.38 -20.61 -21.57
CA PRO A 427 35.80 -20.95 -21.54
C PRO A 427 36.64 -20.35 -20.38
N PRO A 428 36.13 -19.42 -19.56
CA PRO A 428 37.01 -18.68 -18.65
C PRO A 428 37.53 -19.50 -17.46
N LEU A 429 36.90 -20.61 -17.14
CA LEU A 429 37.38 -21.53 -16.10
C LEU A 429 38.38 -22.59 -16.65
N GLN A 430 38.75 -22.52 -17.93
CA GLN A 430 39.77 -23.41 -18.49
C GLN A 430 41.11 -23.19 -17.74
N GLY A 431 41.54 -24.26 -17.06
CA GLY A 431 42.79 -24.24 -16.31
C GLY A 431 42.64 -24.09 -14.78
N VAL A 432 41.44 -23.88 -14.26
CA VAL A 432 41.19 -23.93 -12.81
C VAL A 432 41.43 -25.36 -12.29
N LYS A 433 42.41 -25.50 -11.39
CA LYS A 433 42.77 -26.80 -10.83
C LYS A 433 41.97 -27.08 -9.55
N VAL A 434 41.41 -28.27 -9.44
CA VAL A 434 40.71 -28.69 -8.21
C VAL A 434 41.62 -28.68 -6.98
N SER A 435 42.96 -28.76 -7.18
CA SER A 435 43.94 -28.60 -6.12
C SER A 435 43.95 -27.21 -5.46
N GLU A 436 43.33 -26.21 -6.10
CA GLU A 436 43.16 -24.86 -5.55
C GLU A 436 41.89 -24.70 -4.69
N ALA A 437 41.10 -25.77 -4.53
CA ALA A 437 39.89 -25.75 -3.71
C ALA A 437 40.22 -25.40 -2.25
N VAL A 438 39.29 -24.71 -1.60
CA VAL A 438 39.39 -24.38 -0.17
C VAL A 438 39.48 -25.68 0.65
N PRO A 439 40.53 -25.85 1.47
CA PRO A 439 40.69 -27.02 2.33
C PRO A 439 39.48 -27.21 3.25
N PRO A 440 39.15 -28.43 3.63
CA PRO A 440 38.04 -28.70 4.56
C PRO A 440 38.16 -27.92 5.88
N ASP A 441 39.36 -27.74 6.38
CA ASP A 441 39.64 -27.06 7.64
C ASP A 441 39.45 -25.53 7.58
N GLU A 442 39.52 -24.94 6.39
CA GLU A 442 39.25 -23.51 6.15
C GLU A 442 37.79 -23.25 5.76
N ARG A 443 36.97 -24.31 5.56
CA ARG A 443 35.56 -24.19 5.33
C ARG A 443 34.88 -23.73 6.60
N LEU A 444 33.71 -23.06 6.47
CA LEU A 444 32.95 -22.57 7.63
C LEU A 444 32.93 -23.64 8.75
N PRO A 445 33.43 -23.32 9.94
CA PRO A 445 33.23 -24.20 11.08
C PRO A 445 31.72 -24.34 11.29
N LEU A 446 31.26 -25.53 11.66
CA LEU A 446 29.87 -25.80 12.04
C LEU A 446 29.44 -25.00 13.29
N GLU A 447 30.41 -24.44 14.02
CA GLU A 447 30.16 -23.52 15.12
C GLU A 447 29.93 -22.11 14.56
N PHE A 448 28.67 -21.85 14.27
CA PHE A 448 28.22 -20.48 14.06
C PHE A 448 28.27 -19.77 15.42
N GLY A 449 28.94 -18.64 15.52
CA GLY A 449 28.92 -17.80 16.72
C GLY A 449 27.47 -17.47 17.14
N PRO A 450 27.24 -17.03 18.36
CA PRO A 450 25.92 -16.63 18.79
C PRO A 450 25.37 -15.66 17.76
N ALA A 451 24.17 -15.99 17.23
CA ALA A 451 23.49 -15.10 16.30
C ALA A 451 23.43 -13.72 16.96
N ARG A 452 24.09 -12.73 16.38
CA ARG A 452 23.82 -11.35 16.77
C ARG A 452 22.34 -11.15 16.50
N PRO A 453 21.55 -10.69 17.48
CA PRO A 453 20.19 -10.34 17.19
C PRO A 453 20.23 -9.26 16.13
N LEU A 454 19.81 -9.59 14.91
CA LEU A 454 19.73 -8.65 13.75
C LEU A 454 18.83 -7.44 14.05
N LEU A 455 18.17 -7.45 15.20
CA LEU A 455 17.25 -6.43 15.69
C LEU A 455 17.78 -5.72 16.96
N ASP A 456 19.04 -5.86 17.32
CA ASP A 456 19.58 -5.04 18.39
C ASP A 456 19.71 -3.60 17.89
N GLN A 457 18.73 -2.77 18.31
CA GLN A 457 18.57 -1.37 17.90
C GLN A 457 19.81 -0.49 18.19
N THR A 458 20.79 -1.01 18.92
CA THR A 458 22.03 -0.31 19.27
C THR A 458 23.11 -0.37 18.18
N THR A 459 22.92 -1.15 17.11
CA THR A 459 23.93 -1.38 16.08
C THR A 459 23.53 -0.92 14.67
N ILE A 460 22.66 0.07 14.55
CA ILE A 460 22.41 0.71 13.26
C ILE A 460 23.63 1.59 12.94
N PRO A 461 24.44 1.29 11.90
CA PRO A 461 25.75 1.89 11.69
C PRO A 461 25.77 3.42 11.56
N TRP A 462 24.65 4.04 11.19
CA TRP A 462 24.56 5.50 11.01
C TRP A 462 24.15 6.28 12.27
N ARG A 463 23.80 5.62 13.38
CA ARG A 463 23.51 6.32 14.66
C ARG A 463 24.73 7.00 15.28
N ASN A 464 25.94 6.56 14.93
CA ASN A 464 27.17 7.03 15.57
C ASN A 464 27.91 8.12 14.79
N ILE A 465 27.39 8.57 13.63
CA ILE A 465 28.09 9.57 12.80
C ILE A 465 27.94 10.97 13.38
N ASP A 466 26.80 11.31 13.96
CA ASP A 466 26.59 12.64 14.56
C ASP A 466 27.29 12.85 15.89
N GLU A 467 27.68 11.80 16.61
CA GLU A 467 28.45 11.92 17.86
C GLU A 467 29.95 12.17 17.62
N CYS A 468 30.49 11.83 16.45
CA CYS A 468 31.90 12.08 16.12
C CYS A 468 32.18 13.54 15.72
N GLU A 469 31.22 14.25 15.13
CA GLU A 469 31.40 15.66 14.74
C GLU A 469 31.29 16.65 15.92
N GLN A 470 30.69 16.25 17.04
CA GLN A 470 30.59 17.11 18.23
C GLN A 470 31.79 16.99 19.18
N SER A 471 32.67 16.01 19.01
CA SER A 471 33.84 15.86 19.89
C SER A 471 35.09 16.64 19.44
N ASP A 472 35.18 17.10 18.18
CA ASP A 472 36.31 17.82 17.66
C ASP A 472 36.19 19.35 17.74
N GLY A 473 35.05 19.88 18.23
CA GLY A 473 34.78 21.31 18.36
C GLY A 473 35.10 21.93 19.72
N ALA A 474 35.62 21.19 20.70
CA ALA A 474 35.87 21.67 22.06
C ALA A 474 37.32 21.61 22.48
N SER A 475 38.24 22.07 21.63
CA SER A 475 39.64 22.31 21.98
C SER A 475 40.28 23.32 21.03
N VAL A 476 39.96 24.59 21.19
CA VAL A 476 40.90 25.75 21.03
C VAL A 476 40.42 26.92 21.93
#